data_081c9903deb3ce87ecf53740b1aa1a9a
#
_entry.id   081c9903deb3ce87ecf53740b1aa1a9a
#
_cell.length_a   1.000
_cell.length_b   1.000
_cell.length_c   1.000
_cell.angle_alpha   90.00
_cell.angle_beta   90.00
_cell.angle_gamma   90.00
#
_symmetry.space_group_name_H-M   'P 1'
#
loop_
_entity.id
_entity.type
_entity.pdbx_description
1 polymer ?
#
loop_
_entity_poly.entity_id
_entity_poly.type
_entity_poly.pdbx_seq_one_letter_code
_entity_poly.pdbx_strand_id
1 'polypeptide(L)'
;PLIWQFDKVVSERGCAFKESVCNAGSLVFFLANDGFYAFDGQRATPIGSEKINEFFKQDFDSNYDYRMSASVDPINEVAMWSYTSTQSPSGQPDKIIMYNYVLNKWSLAEVEADLLAPMFSSGYTVDGLDNLSATVDGLSIQLDSRFFKGGQYFFGGAYGNKIYTFTGAPLTATIETSE
;
A
#
# COMPACT_ATOMS: atom_id res chain seq x y z
N PRO A 1 27.55 24.29 19.23
CA PRO A 1 26.35 24.31 18.41
C PRO A 1 25.72 22.91 18.43
N LEU A 2 24.43 22.86 18.79
CA LEU A 2 23.62 21.64 18.67
C LEU A 2 23.42 21.36 17.19
N ILE A 3 23.84 20.18 16.74
CA ILE A 3 23.69 19.75 15.34
C ILE A 3 22.32 19.08 15.14
N TRP A 4 21.80 18.44 16.20
CA TRP A 4 20.51 17.73 16.18
C TRP A 4 19.73 18.02 17.46
N GLN A 5 18.42 18.21 17.32
CA GLN A 5 17.48 18.32 18.42
C GLN A 5 16.34 17.32 18.18
N PHE A 6 15.98 16.56 19.23
CA PHE A 6 14.87 15.62 19.20
C PHE A 6 13.83 16.09 20.21
N ASP A 7 12.69 16.53 19.69
CA ASP A 7 11.56 16.97 20.53
C ASP A 7 10.46 15.91 20.50
N LYS A 8 9.95 15.57 21.67
CA LYS A 8 8.84 14.63 21.80
C LYS A 8 7.53 15.39 21.56
N VAL A 9 6.90 15.16 20.40
CA VAL A 9 5.65 15.85 20.01
C VAL A 9 4.42 15.16 20.59
N VAL A 10 4.39 13.80 20.56
CA VAL A 10 3.29 12.99 21.11
C VAL A 10 3.82 12.08 22.19
N SER A 11 3.22 12.17 23.39
CA SER A 11 3.71 11.43 24.58
C SER A 11 3.02 10.07 24.79
N GLU A 12 1.79 9.92 24.32
CA GLU A 12 0.91 8.82 24.68
C GLU A 12 0.73 7.78 23.57
N ARG A 13 1.09 8.12 22.34
CA ARG A 13 0.90 7.26 21.18
C ARG A 13 2.18 7.15 20.37
N GLY A 14 2.44 5.97 19.86
CA GLY A 14 3.59 5.67 19.01
C GLY A 14 3.31 4.49 18.12
N CYS A 15 4.14 4.32 17.10
CA CYS A 15 4.09 3.16 16.23
C CYS A 15 4.45 1.89 17.00
N ALA A 16 3.55 0.91 17.01
CA ALA A 16 3.81 -0.40 17.61
C ALA A 16 4.46 -1.35 16.60
N PHE A 17 4.13 -1.21 15.33
CA PHE A 17 4.57 -2.08 14.24
C PHE A 17 5.35 -1.25 13.22
N LYS A 18 6.65 -1.36 13.20
CA LYS A 18 7.56 -0.52 12.40
C LYS A 18 7.24 -0.53 10.90
N GLU A 19 6.79 -1.66 10.37
CA GLU A 19 6.46 -1.83 8.95
C GLU A 19 5.05 -1.28 8.60
N SER A 20 4.32 -0.75 9.58
CA SER A 20 2.99 -0.13 9.37
C SER A 20 3.05 1.35 9.00
N VAL A 21 4.24 1.94 9.01
CA VAL A 21 4.39 3.38 8.76
C VAL A 21 4.39 3.67 7.27
N CYS A 22 3.49 4.55 6.84
CA CYS A 22 3.51 5.08 5.48
C CYS A 22 3.20 6.57 5.46
N ASN A 23 3.66 7.25 4.41
CA ASN A 23 3.66 8.71 4.32
C ASN A 23 2.85 9.20 3.11
N ALA A 24 1.91 10.11 3.36
CA ALA A 24 1.12 10.82 2.35
C ALA A 24 1.39 12.34 2.43
N GLY A 25 2.57 12.74 2.02
CA GLY A 25 3.01 14.14 2.07
C GLY A 25 3.16 14.65 3.49
N SER A 26 2.22 15.44 3.99
CA SER A 26 2.23 15.99 5.36
C SER A 26 1.64 15.05 6.41
N LEU A 27 0.96 13.97 5.99
CA LEU A 27 0.35 12.98 6.87
C LEU A 27 1.22 11.72 6.94
N VAL A 28 1.42 11.22 8.13
CA VAL A 28 2.05 9.92 8.38
C VAL A 28 1.02 8.99 8.99
N PHE A 29 0.79 7.86 8.37
CA PHE A 29 -0.09 6.83 8.91
C PHE A 29 0.73 5.75 9.59
N PHE A 30 0.23 5.23 10.69
CA PHE A 30 0.88 4.16 11.44
C PHE A 30 -0.12 3.34 12.27
N LEU A 31 0.29 2.15 12.65
CA LEU A 31 -0.46 1.28 13.54
C LEU A 31 0.14 1.33 14.94
N ALA A 32 -0.67 1.75 15.91
CA ALA A 32 -0.39 1.67 17.34
C ALA A 32 -1.04 0.43 17.95
N ASN A 33 -0.77 0.15 19.23
CA ASN A 33 -1.37 -1.00 19.93
C ASN A 33 -2.90 -0.95 20.00
N ASP A 34 -3.48 0.23 19.95
CA ASP A 34 -4.92 0.47 20.05
C ASP A 34 -5.60 0.73 18.70
N GLY A 35 -4.85 0.80 17.60
CA GLY A 35 -5.40 0.91 16.24
C GLY A 35 -4.64 1.83 15.32
N PHE A 36 -5.28 2.20 14.22
CA PHE A 36 -4.70 3.04 13.17
C PHE A 36 -4.80 4.53 13.49
N TYR A 37 -3.70 5.23 13.23
CA TYR A 37 -3.54 6.67 13.47
C TYR A 37 -3.01 7.40 12.24
N ALA A 38 -3.43 8.66 12.12
CA ALA A 38 -2.83 9.65 11.23
C ALA A 38 -2.14 10.73 12.07
N PHE A 39 -0.90 11.05 11.73
CA PHE A 39 -0.09 12.09 12.36
C PHE A 39 0.18 13.22 11.39
N ASP A 40 -0.14 14.45 11.78
CA ASP A 40 -0.03 15.67 10.97
C ASP A 40 1.21 16.52 11.27
N GLY A 41 2.16 15.97 12.04
CA GLY A 41 3.34 16.68 12.52
C GLY A 41 3.16 17.31 13.90
N GLN A 42 1.94 17.41 14.42
CA GLN A 42 1.63 17.99 15.73
C GLN A 42 0.88 17.00 16.63
N ARG A 43 -0.08 16.27 16.09
CA ARG A 43 -0.92 15.34 16.85
C ARG A 43 -1.19 14.06 16.09
N ALA A 44 -1.42 13.00 16.85
CA ALA A 44 -1.91 11.72 16.31
C ALA A 44 -3.44 11.64 16.49
N THR A 45 -4.15 11.48 15.38
CA THR A 45 -5.61 11.37 15.33
C THR A 45 -5.99 9.92 15.02
N PRO A 46 -6.87 9.28 15.82
CA PRO A 46 -7.33 7.94 15.52
C PRO A 46 -8.21 7.95 14.26
N ILE A 47 -7.94 7.06 13.31
CA ILE A 47 -8.67 6.96 12.04
C ILE A 47 -9.48 5.66 11.93
N GLY A 48 -9.10 4.62 12.68
CA GLY A 48 -9.73 3.31 12.64
C GLY A 48 -10.73 3.03 13.75
N SER A 49 -10.92 3.95 14.71
CA SER A 49 -11.84 3.79 15.83
C SER A 49 -13.28 3.59 15.35
N GLU A 50 -13.99 2.64 15.96
CA GLU A 50 -15.39 2.30 15.64
C GLU A 50 -15.64 1.89 14.18
N LYS A 51 -14.58 1.65 13.41
CA LYS A 51 -14.67 1.29 11.99
C LYS A 51 -13.98 -0.04 11.71
N ILE A 52 -12.65 -0.04 11.77
CA ILE A 52 -11.84 -1.17 11.34
C ILE A 52 -11.01 -1.80 12.46
N ASN A 53 -10.75 -1.08 13.57
CA ASN A 53 -9.80 -1.53 14.58
C ASN A 53 -10.19 -2.87 15.22
N GLU A 54 -11.48 -3.08 15.55
CA GLU A 54 -11.94 -4.33 16.16
C GLU A 54 -11.83 -5.51 15.20
N PHE A 55 -12.23 -5.30 13.94
CA PHE A 55 -12.05 -6.31 12.91
C PHE A 55 -10.59 -6.68 12.74
N PHE A 56 -9.72 -5.66 12.59
CA PHE A 56 -8.29 -5.87 12.39
C PHE A 56 -7.64 -6.63 13.55
N LYS A 57 -7.96 -6.28 14.80
CA LYS A 57 -7.42 -6.95 15.99
C LYS A 57 -7.80 -8.44 16.07
N GLN A 58 -8.99 -8.80 15.60
CA GLN A 58 -9.46 -10.19 15.59
C GLN A 58 -8.85 -10.99 14.43
N ASP A 59 -8.59 -10.34 13.32
CA ASP A 59 -8.14 -10.98 12.09
C ASP A 59 -6.60 -11.01 11.96
N PHE A 60 -5.89 -10.05 12.54
CA PHE A 60 -4.43 -9.92 12.43
C PHE A 60 -3.67 -10.95 13.28
N ASP A 61 -2.77 -11.71 12.64
CA ASP A 61 -1.85 -12.59 13.35
C ASP A 61 -0.56 -11.87 13.73
N SER A 62 -0.44 -11.52 15.00
CA SER A 62 0.72 -10.80 15.55
C SER A 62 2.04 -11.59 15.53
N ASN A 63 2.01 -12.90 15.29
CA ASN A 63 3.23 -13.68 15.13
C ASN A 63 3.98 -13.36 13.83
N TYR A 64 3.28 -12.75 12.87
CA TYR A 64 3.81 -12.37 11.56
C TYR A 64 3.81 -10.86 11.33
N ASP A 65 3.86 -10.06 12.39
CA ASP A 65 3.86 -8.59 12.33
C ASP A 65 5.00 -8.02 11.46
N TYR A 66 6.15 -8.69 11.45
CA TYR A 66 7.32 -8.34 10.65
C TYR A 66 7.10 -8.48 9.13
N ARG A 67 6.03 -9.12 8.70
CA ARG A 67 5.65 -9.29 7.28
C ARG A 67 4.67 -8.23 6.80
N MET A 68 4.21 -7.38 7.68
CA MET A 68 3.35 -6.26 7.29
C MET A 68 4.09 -5.35 6.33
N SER A 69 3.38 -4.81 5.35
CA SER A 69 3.90 -3.80 4.44
C SER A 69 2.87 -2.68 4.29
N ALA A 70 3.32 -1.45 4.51
CA ALA A 70 2.48 -0.27 4.38
C ALA A 70 2.97 0.64 3.26
N SER A 71 2.05 1.15 2.47
CA SER A 71 2.37 2.11 1.41
C SER A 71 1.18 2.99 1.08
N VAL A 72 1.43 4.12 0.43
CA VAL A 72 0.41 5.06 0.00
C VAL A 72 0.39 5.13 -1.52
N ASP A 73 -0.80 5.04 -2.09
CA ASP A 73 -1.06 5.44 -3.46
C ASP A 73 -1.51 6.91 -3.46
N PRO A 74 -0.65 7.85 -3.85
CA PRO A 74 -0.98 9.27 -3.81
C PRO A 74 -1.95 9.70 -4.93
N ILE A 75 -2.09 8.90 -5.99
CA ILE A 75 -2.99 9.22 -7.10
C ILE A 75 -4.44 8.94 -6.70
N ASN A 76 -4.67 7.80 -6.05
CA ASN A 76 -6.00 7.39 -5.59
C ASN A 76 -6.27 7.81 -4.13
N GLU A 77 -5.30 8.48 -3.48
CA GLU A 77 -5.41 8.99 -2.11
C GLU A 77 -5.74 7.90 -1.09
N VAL A 78 -5.07 6.75 -1.24
CA VAL A 78 -5.30 5.55 -0.42
C VAL A 78 -4.03 5.12 0.29
N ALA A 79 -4.09 5.00 1.60
CA ALA A 79 -3.10 4.29 2.40
C ALA A 79 -3.48 2.81 2.49
N MET A 80 -2.51 1.92 2.30
CA MET A 80 -2.72 0.47 2.26
C MET A 80 -1.76 -0.23 3.19
N TRP A 81 -2.25 -1.27 3.87
CA TRP A 81 -1.47 -2.16 4.72
C TRP A 81 -1.75 -3.60 4.33
N SER A 82 -0.74 -4.29 3.84
CA SER A 82 -0.79 -5.74 3.66
C SER A 82 -0.42 -6.40 5.00
N TYR A 83 -1.13 -7.44 5.37
CA TYR A 83 -0.92 -8.13 6.63
C TYR A 83 -1.29 -9.61 6.54
N THR A 84 -0.79 -10.40 7.49
CA THR A 84 -1.14 -11.82 7.62
C THR A 84 -2.37 -11.95 8.51
N SER A 85 -3.41 -12.61 7.99
CA SER A 85 -4.59 -12.92 8.79
C SER A 85 -4.40 -14.19 9.63
N THR A 86 -5.21 -14.35 10.67
CA THR A 86 -5.25 -15.57 11.50
C THR A 86 -5.67 -16.82 10.71
N GLN A 87 -6.22 -16.63 9.52
CA GLN A 87 -6.66 -17.70 8.62
C GLN A 87 -5.59 -18.08 7.59
N SER A 88 -4.49 -17.32 7.49
CA SER A 88 -3.42 -17.61 6.55
C SER A 88 -2.71 -18.92 6.91
N PRO A 89 -2.72 -19.94 6.04
CA PRO A 89 -2.16 -21.25 6.37
C PRO A 89 -0.64 -21.28 6.39
N SER A 90 0.00 -20.30 5.78
CA SER A 90 1.46 -20.25 5.58
C SER A 90 2.12 -19.07 6.28
N GLY A 91 1.36 -18.23 7.00
CA GLY A 91 1.85 -16.99 7.57
C GLY A 91 2.26 -15.96 6.50
N GLN A 92 1.77 -16.11 5.28
CA GLN A 92 1.94 -15.12 4.20
C GLN A 92 0.90 -14.02 4.35
N PRO A 93 1.25 -12.76 4.02
CA PRO A 93 0.26 -11.70 3.91
C PRO A 93 -0.78 -12.04 2.85
N ASP A 94 -2.03 -12.11 3.26
CA ASP A 94 -3.16 -12.58 2.47
C ASP A 94 -4.29 -11.55 2.36
N LYS A 95 -4.18 -10.46 3.10
CA LYS A 95 -5.16 -9.38 3.09
C LYS A 95 -4.52 -8.01 3.03
N ILE A 96 -5.23 -7.08 2.41
CA ILE A 96 -4.86 -5.66 2.34
C ILE A 96 -6.01 -4.83 2.91
N ILE A 97 -5.74 -4.07 3.97
CA ILE A 97 -6.62 -3.02 4.46
C ILE A 97 -6.28 -1.73 3.74
N MET A 98 -7.29 -1.02 3.28
CA MET A 98 -7.19 0.23 2.53
C MET A 98 -7.96 1.34 3.22
N TYR A 99 -7.34 2.50 3.31
CA TYR A 99 -7.93 3.70 3.86
C TYR A 99 -7.85 4.86 2.87
N ASN A 100 -8.99 5.28 2.32
CA ASN A 100 -9.05 6.51 1.56
C ASN A 100 -9.10 7.69 2.54
N TYR A 101 -8.00 8.45 2.59
CA TYR A 101 -7.83 9.51 3.60
C TYR A 101 -8.54 10.81 3.27
N VAL A 102 -9.04 10.98 2.05
CA VAL A 102 -9.89 12.10 1.67
C VAL A 102 -11.36 11.80 1.99
N LEU A 103 -11.83 10.62 1.62
CA LEU A 103 -13.21 10.20 1.87
C LEU A 103 -13.44 9.68 3.30
N ASN A 104 -12.38 9.41 4.06
CA ASN A 104 -12.42 8.80 5.39
C ASN A 104 -13.18 7.46 5.38
N LYS A 105 -12.88 6.61 4.40
CA LYS A 105 -13.51 5.31 4.18
C LYS A 105 -12.49 4.20 4.21
N TRP A 106 -12.92 3.06 4.74
CA TRP A 106 -12.13 1.85 4.82
C TRP A 106 -12.67 0.79 3.87
N SER A 107 -11.78 -0.03 3.36
CA SER A 107 -12.11 -1.23 2.60
C SER A 107 -11.07 -2.32 2.85
N LEU A 108 -11.43 -3.55 2.50
CA LEU A 108 -10.60 -4.73 2.63
C LEU A 108 -10.53 -5.44 1.27
N ALA A 109 -9.37 -5.99 0.96
CA ALA A 109 -9.18 -6.88 -0.18
C ALA A 109 -8.44 -8.15 0.28
N GLU A 110 -8.86 -9.29 -0.22
CA GLU A 110 -8.19 -10.58 -0.05
C GLU A 110 -7.22 -10.77 -1.22
N VAL A 111 -5.99 -10.33 -1.02
CA VAL A 111 -4.92 -10.35 -2.02
C VAL A 111 -3.61 -10.64 -1.32
N GLU A 112 -2.86 -11.60 -1.84
CA GLU A 112 -1.52 -11.91 -1.35
C GLU A 112 -0.52 -10.85 -1.80
N ALA A 113 0.13 -10.19 -0.85
CA ALA A 113 1.14 -9.17 -1.12
C ALA A 113 2.18 -9.10 -0.01
N ASP A 114 3.40 -9.53 -0.29
CA ASP A 114 4.52 -9.40 0.65
C ASP A 114 5.02 -7.96 0.76
N LEU A 115 4.86 -7.19 -0.31
CA LEU A 115 5.30 -5.80 -0.38
C LEU A 115 4.31 -4.96 -1.18
N LEU A 116 4.00 -3.78 -0.67
CA LEU A 116 3.26 -2.74 -1.37
C LEU A 116 4.20 -1.58 -1.68
N ALA A 117 4.22 -1.10 -2.91
CA ALA A 117 5.08 0.02 -3.28
C ALA A 117 4.55 0.83 -4.47
N PRO A 118 4.81 2.15 -4.47
CA PRO A 118 4.74 2.94 -5.68
C PRO A 118 5.89 2.54 -6.61
N MET A 119 5.60 2.39 -7.89
CA MET A 119 6.55 1.95 -8.90
C MET A 119 6.46 2.84 -10.13
N PHE A 120 7.52 2.79 -10.94
CA PHE A 120 7.55 3.47 -12.22
C PHE A 120 7.89 2.45 -13.31
N SER A 121 7.21 2.55 -14.46
CA SER A 121 7.56 1.73 -15.59
C SER A 121 8.97 2.04 -16.06
N SER A 122 9.75 1.02 -16.37
CA SER A 122 11.01 1.18 -17.09
C SER A 122 10.71 1.63 -18.53
N GLY A 123 11.55 2.48 -19.09
CA GLY A 123 11.53 2.74 -20.51
C GLY A 123 12.02 1.52 -21.30
N TYR A 124 11.67 1.48 -22.57
CA TYR A 124 12.23 0.49 -23.49
C TYR A 124 13.55 0.99 -24.05
N THR A 125 14.56 0.14 -24.03
CA THR A 125 15.80 0.35 -24.79
C THR A 125 15.57 -0.05 -26.25
N VAL A 126 16.41 0.42 -27.17
CA VAL A 126 16.34 0.03 -28.58
C VAL A 126 16.41 -1.49 -28.73
N ASP A 127 17.30 -2.14 -27.98
CA ASP A 127 17.43 -3.61 -27.96
C ASP A 127 16.20 -4.30 -27.37
N GLY A 128 15.48 -3.62 -26.48
CA GLY A 128 14.23 -4.12 -25.88
C GLY A 128 13.02 -4.06 -26.84
N LEU A 129 13.09 -3.27 -27.90
CA LEU A 129 12.04 -3.18 -28.92
C LEU A 129 11.92 -4.46 -29.74
N ASP A 130 13.01 -5.20 -29.93
CA ASP A 130 13.03 -6.47 -30.64
C ASP A 130 12.14 -7.53 -29.99
N ASN A 131 11.92 -7.42 -28.68
CA ASN A 131 11.00 -8.30 -27.96
C ASN A 131 9.51 -7.97 -28.18
N LEU A 132 9.23 -6.75 -28.67
CA LEU A 132 7.85 -6.31 -28.95
C LEU A 132 7.45 -6.55 -30.39
N SER A 133 8.38 -6.36 -31.34
CA SER A 133 8.18 -6.59 -32.76
C SER A 133 9.50 -6.81 -33.46
N ALA A 134 9.52 -7.73 -34.42
CA ALA A 134 10.69 -7.99 -35.26
C ALA A 134 11.01 -6.84 -36.24
N THR A 135 10.07 -5.92 -36.45
CA THR A 135 10.24 -4.78 -37.34
C THR A 135 9.58 -3.55 -36.72
N VAL A 136 10.12 -2.36 -37.02
CA VAL A 136 9.55 -1.08 -36.55
C VAL A 136 8.13 -0.87 -37.08
N ASP A 137 7.88 -1.26 -38.33
CA ASP A 137 6.56 -1.14 -38.95
C ASP A 137 5.51 -2.10 -38.36
N GLY A 138 5.96 -3.16 -37.68
CA GLY A 138 5.11 -4.10 -36.97
C GLY A 138 4.71 -3.66 -35.57
N LEU A 139 5.23 -2.54 -35.06
CA LEU A 139 4.83 -2.00 -33.76
C LEU A 139 3.41 -1.45 -33.84
N SER A 140 2.56 -1.93 -32.93
CA SER A 140 1.17 -1.45 -32.81
C SER A 140 1.06 -0.08 -32.14
N ILE A 141 2.17 0.42 -31.59
CA ILE A 141 2.26 1.65 -30.80
C ILE A 141 3.29 2.58 -31.46
N GLN A 142 2.98 3.86 -31.58
CA GLN A 142 3.89 4.86 -32.14
C GLN A 142 5.13 5.02 -31.24
N LEU A 143 6.33 5.12 -31.84
CA LEU A 143 7.60 5.21 -31.13
C LEU A 143 7.76 6.45 -30.24
N ASP A 144 7.01 7.53 -30.51
CA ASP A 144 6.97 8.74 -29.68
C ASP A 144 6.02 8.62 -28.48
N SER A 145 5.30 7.51 -28.38
CA SER A 145 4.39 7.22 -27.27
C SER A 145 5.11 7.24 -25.93
N ARG A 146 4.42 7.72 -24.90
CA ARG A 146 4.83 7.64 -23.50
C ARG A 146 5.17 6.22 -23.05
N PHE A 147 4.57 5.23 -23.67
CA PHE A 147 4.81 3.83 -23.41
C PHE A 147 6.31 3.47 -23.50
N PHE A 148 7.02 4.02 -24.50
CA PHE A 148 8.45 3.74 -24.67
C PHE A 148 9.35 4.58 -23.78
N LYS A 149 8.90 5.75 -23.33
CA LYS A 149 9.72 6.68 -22.52
C LYS A 149 9.91 6.21 -21.09
N GLY A 150 9.05 5.33 -20.58
CA GLY A 150 9.06 4.93 -19.19
C GLY A 150 8.60 6.04 -18.23
N GLY A 151 8.79 5.82 -16.93
CA GLY A 151 8.43 6.79 -15.91
C GLY A 151 6.91 6.92 -15.68
N GLN A 152 6.10 6.02 -16.22
CA GLN A 152 4.69 5.96 -15.90
C GLN A 152 4.53 5.41 -14.49
N TYR A 153 3.90 6.19 -13.63
CA TYR A 153 3.56 5.77 -12.28
C TYR A 153 2.51 4.66 -12.30
N PHE A 154 2.72 3.66 -11.46
CA PHE A 154 1.70 2.70 -11.06
C PHE A 154 1.91 2.28 -9.61
N PHE A 155 0.84 1.91 -8.95
CA PHE A 155 0.90 1.30 -7.63
C PHE A 155 0.79 -0.21 -7.80
N GLY A 156 1.62 -0.95 -7.08
CA GLY A 156 1.67 -2.39 -7.21
C GLY A 156 2.16 -3.09 -5.97
N GLY A 157 2.25 -4.38 -6.07
CA GLY A 157 2.74 -5.25 -5.02
C GLY A 157 3.71 -6.28 -5.56
N ALA A 158 4.42 -6.91 -4.65
CA ALA A 158 5.24 -8.08 -4.91
C ALA A 158 4.73 -9.26 -4.08
N TYR A 159 4.67 -10.43 -4.69
CA TYR A 159 4.37 -11.69 -4.03
C TYR A 159 5.18 -12.82 -4.65
N GLY A 160 5.84 -13.60 -3.81
CA GLY A 160 6.82 -14.57 -4.27
C GLY A 160 7.91 -13.87 -5.11
N ASN A 161 8.14 -14.36 -6.32
CA ASN A 161 9.14 -13.79 -7.24
C ASN A 161 8.51 -12.93 -8.35
N LYS A 162 7.31 -12.38 -8.14
CA LYS A 162 6.56 -11.61 -9.14
C LYS A 162 6.20 -10.25 -8.63
N ILE A 163 6.24 -9.27 -9.54
CA ILE A 163 5.70 -7.93 -9.32
C ILE A 163 4.40 -7.83 -10.14
N TYR A 164 3.37 -7.28 -9.54
CA TYR A 164 2.07 -7.09 -10.18
C TYR A 164 1.52 -5.68 -9.88
N THR A 165 0.60 -5.27 -10.72
CA THR A 165 -0.11 -3.99 -10.58
C THR A 165 -1.55 -4.25 -10.17
N PHE A 166 -2.15 -3.32 -9.44
CA PHE A 166 -3.57 -3.34 -9.11
C PHE A 166 -4.43 -2.83 -10.29
N THR A 167 -4.12 -3.34 -11.48
CA THR A 167 -4.83 -3.03 -12.72
C THR A 167 -5.40 -4.33 -13.28
N GLY A 168 -6.66 -4.35 -13.65
CA GLY A 168 -7.30 -5.56 -14.19
C GLY A 168 -8.81 -5.51 -14.05
N ALA A 169 -9.46 -6.63 -14.25
CA ALA A 169 -10.89 -6.76 -13.99
C ALA A 169 -11.16 -6.57 -12.49
N PRO A 170 -12.24 -5.86 -12.11
CA PRO A 170 -12.60 -5.71 -10.71
C PRO A 170 -12.86 -7.06 -10.06
N LEU A 171 -12.40 -7.20 -8.81
CA LEU A 171 -12.69 -8.36 -7.99
C LEU A 171 -14.19 -8.39 -7.63
N THR A 172 -14.68 -9.58 -7.31
CA THR A 172 -16.04 -9.73 -6.77
C THR A 172 -16.15 -8.95 -5.46
N ALA A 173 -17.12 -8.05 -5.38
CA ALA A 173 -17.40 -7.29 -4.16
C ALA A 173 -18.67 -7.80 -3.50
N THR A 174 -18.62 -8.01 -2.18
CA THR A 174 -19.77 -8.39 -1.36
C THR A 174 -20.11 -7.21 -0.46
N ILE A 175 -21.37 -6.83 -0.40
CA ILE A 175 -21.90 -5.83 0.52
C ILE A 175 -22.90 -6.53 1.44
N GLU A 176 -22.62 -6.56 2.73
CA GLU A 176 -23.51 -7.04 3.75
C GLU A 176 -24.08 -5.85 4.52
N THR A 177 -25.40 -5.80 4.64
CA THR A 177 -26.09 -4.82 5.48
C THR A 177 -26.67 -5.55 6.69
N SER A 178 -26.42 -5.05 7.89
CA SER A 178 -27.14 -5.52 9.08
C SER A 178 -28.60 -5.07 9.00
N GLU A 179 -29.52 -5.97 9.25
CA GLU A 179 -30.92 -5.65 9.50
C GLU A 179 -31.10 -4.93 10.83
#